data_29938446c312405b1f36ab4081158a3e
#
_entry.id   29938446c312405b1f36ab4081158a3e
#
_cell.length_a   1.000
_cell.length_b   1.000
_cell.length_c   1.000
_cell.angle_alpha   90.00
_cell.angle_beta   90.00
_cell.angle_gamma   90.00
#
_symmetry.space_group_name_H-M   'P 1'
#
loop_
_entity.id
_entity.type
_entity.pdbx_description
1 polymer ?
#
loop_
_entity_poly.entity_id
_entity_poly.type
_entity_poly.pdbx_seq_one_letter_code
_entity_poly.pdbx_strand_id
1 'polypeptide(L)'
;QNDETIFLVIDRSSVSDEKDDISRLMDSTETAFYEGDGACRLLFLPSHITYDFSTRFEADGITFEEPSDNMFAFNSPLGACPTCEGFGSIIGIDEKLVIPNTSLSLYDGCVVCWRGEKMGMWLKEFIRRAEPFHFPIFKPYYELTQKEKDWLWHGLPSEKNLDPHERVSIDEFFRMVKENQYKIQYRVMLSRFRGKTICPDCHGTRLKKEANYVKIGGKSITELVDMSVANLSTWFTQLEL
;
A
#
# COMPACT_ATOMS: atom_id res chain seq x y z
N GLN A 1 4.30 37.65 -1.83
CA GLN A 1 5.69 37.54 -1.41
C GLN A 1 6.41 36.90 -2.57
N ASN A 2 7.34 37.62 -3.23
CA ASN A 2 8.24 37.02 -4.20
C ASN A 2 9.23 36.17 -3.41
N ASP A 3 9.17 34.86 -3.56
CA ASP A 3 10.22 33.96 -3.09
C ASP A 3 11.42 34.16 -4.02
N GLU A 4 12.25 35.13 -3.73
CA GLU A 4 13.55 35.28 -4.38
C GLU A 4 14.49 34.19 -3.81
N THR A 5 14.79 33.18 -4.61
CA THR A 5 15.76 32.16 -4.23
C THR A 5 17.16 32.76 -4.26
N ILE A 6 17.81 32.83 -3.11
CA ILE A 6 19.19 33.36 -2.97
C ILE A 6 20.15 32.17 -3.07
N PHE A 7 21.18 32.29 -3.91
CA PHE A 7 22.22 31.30 -4.06
C PHE A 7 23.56 31.79 -3.49
N LEU A 8 24.22 30.94 -2.71
CA LEU A 8 25.58 31.15 -2.29
C LEU A 8 26.53 30.58 -3.35
N VAL A 9 27.40 31.41 -3.92
CA VAL A 9 28.40 30.96 -4.88
C VAL A 9 29.62 30.44 -4.11
N ILE A 10 29.90 29.16 -4.21
CA ILE A 10 31.02 28.50 -3.52
C ILE A 10 32.30 28.63 -4.35
N ASP A 11 32.24 28.34 -5.65
CA ASP A 11 33.42 28.42 -6.52
C ASP A 11 33.04 28.79 -7.95
N ARG A 12 34.04 29.24 -8.75
CA ARG A 12 33.99 29.44 -10.19
C ARG A 12 35.22 28.80 -10.81
N SER A 13 35.02 27.76 -11.59
CA SER A 13 36.09 27.00 -12.23
C SER A 13 35.88 26.94 -13.73
N SER A 14 36.96 26.74 -14.51
CA SER A 14 36.89 26.36 -15.91
C SER A 14 36.89 24.85 -16.05
N VAL A 15 36.26 24.34 -17.12
CA VAL A 15 36.28 22.91 -17.40
C VAL A 15 37.72 22.53 -17.88
N SER A 16 38.35 21.61 -17.14
CA SER A 16 39.71 21.13 -17.43
C SER A 16 39.78 19.63 -17.02
N ASP A 17 40.66 18.89 -17.75
CA ASP A 17 40.95 17.49 -17.41
C ASP A 17 42.24 17.38 -16.55
N GLU A 18 42.79 18.49 -16.09
CA GLU A 18 43.96 18.49 -15.20
C GLU A 18 43.61 17.99 -13.80
N LYS A 19 44.47 17.15 -13.24
CA LYS A 19 44.21 16.53 -11.92
C LYS A 19 43.98 17.54 -10.79
N ASP A 20 44.71 18.67 -10.83
CA ASP A 20 44.59 19.71 -9.81
C ASP A 20 43.24 20.43 -9.88
N ASP A 21 42.74 20.68 -11.11
CA ASP A 21 41.43 21.29 -11.32
C ASP A 21 40.29 20.34 -10.89
N ILE A 22 40.45 19.05 -11.21
CA ILE A 22 39.49 18.03 -10.79
C ILE A 22 39.44 17.94 -9.24
N SER A 23 40.61 17.91 -8.57
CA SER A 23 40.69 17.88 -7.10
C SER A 23 40.00 19.10 -6.49
N ARG A 24 40.30 20.31 -7.03
CA ARG A 24 39.67 21.55 -6.58
C ARG A 24 38.16 21.52 -6.77
N LEU A 25 37.66 20.98 -7.90
CA LEU A 25 36.23 20.87 -8.15
C LEU A 25 35.56 19.92 -7.16
N MET A 26 36.21 18.81 -6.80
CA MET A 26 35.73 17.88 -5.77
C MET A 26 35.58 18.57 -4.41
N ASP A 27 36.63 19.29 -3.95
CA ASP A 27 36.60 20.02 -2.68
C ASP A 27 35.50 21.12 -2.69
N SER A 28 35.36 21.82 -3.79
CA SER A 28 34.31 22.86 -3.96
C SER A 28 32.91 22.23 -3.96
N THR A 29 32.75 21.07 -4.55
CA THR A 29 31.48 20.32 -4.57
C THR A 29 31.12 19.83 -3.17
N GLU A 30 32.08 19.29 -2.41
CA GLU A 30 31.88 18.88 -1.03
C GLU A 30 31.45 20.07 -0.15
N THR A 31 32.13 21.21 -0.30
CA THR A 31 31.76 22.45 0.37
C THR A 31 30.35 22.93 -0.02
N ALA A 32 29.99 22.83 -1.32
CA ALA A 32 28.67 23.21 -1.79
C ALA A 32 27.56 22.35 -1.19
N PHE A 33 27.76 21.03 -1.07
CA PHE A 33 26.81 20.14 -0.40
C PHE A 33 26.72 20.42 1.10
N TYR A 34 27.83 20.73 1.74
CA TYR A 34 27.85 21.06 3.16
C TYR A 34 27.07 22.36 3.46
N GLU A 35 27.35 23.45 2.74
CA GLU A 35 26.68 24.74 2.93
C GLU A 35 25.22 24.72 2.44
N GLY A 36 24.92 23.88 1.44
CA GLY A 36 23.57 23.70 0.88
C GLY A 36 22.73 22.65 1.60
N ASP A 37 23.19 22.13 2.77
CA ASP A 37 22.49 21.09 3.51
C ASP A 37 22.10 19.90 2.63
N GLY A 38 23.07 19.38 1.88
CA GLY A 38 22.92 18.25 0.96
C GLY A 38 22.36 18.60 -0.43
N ALA A 39 22.18 19.85 -0.77
CA ALA A 39 21.76 20.28 -2.11
C ALA A 39 22.79 21.23 -2.75
N CYS A 40 23.10 21.04 -4.01
CA CYS A 40 23.94 21.98 -4.75
C CYS A 40 23.44 22.16 -6.18
N ARG A 41 23.80 23.29 -6.78
CA ARG A 41 23.49 23.63 -8.17
C ARG A 41 24.74 23.97 -8.95
N LEU A 42 24.88 23.31 -10.09
CA LEU A 42 25.93 23.62 -11.06
C LEU A 42 25.34 24.49 -12.17
N LEU A 43 25.96 25.63 -12.43
CA LEU A 43 25.56 26.54 -13.51
C LEU A 43 26.67 26.65 -14.54
N PHE A 44 26.38 26.30 -15.79
CA PHE A 44 27.31 26.49 -16.94
C PHE A 44 27.13 27.87 -17.55
N LEU A 45 28.23 28.61 -17.67
CA LEU A 45 28.28 29.88 -18.37
C LEU A 45 28.99 29.71 -19.70
N PRO A 46 28.58 30.39 -20.81
CA PRO A 46 27.48 31.38 -20.90
C PRO A 46 26.10 30.78 -21.21
N SER A 47 25.96 29.43 -21.31
CA SER A 47 24.72 28.80 -21.76
C SER A 47 23.58 28.90 -20.73
N HIS A 48 23.87 29.26 -19.49
CA HIS A 48 22.90 29.29 -18.36
C HIS A 48 22.18 27.96 -18.09
N ILE A 49 22.80 26.85 -18.52
CA ILE A 49 22.27 25.52 -18.22
C ILE A 49 22.56 25.20 -16.76
N THR A 50 21.54 24.76 -16.02
CA THR A 50 21.65 24.39 -14.61
C THR A 50 21.43 22.90 -14.40
N TYR A 51 22.19 22.30 -13.50
CA TYR A 51 22.01 20.96 -12.99
C TYR A 51 21.88 21.02 -11.47
N ASP A 52 20.79 20.48 -10.94
CA ASP A 52 20.57 20.38 -9.50
C ASP A 52 20.97 18.97 -9.03
N PHE A 53 21.73 18.94 -7.96
CA PHE A 53 22.19 17.70 -7.31
C PHE A 53 21.74 17.70 -5.86
N SER A 54 21.37 16.54 -5.34
CA SER A 54 21.03 16.33 -3.94
C SER A 54 21.65 15.04 -3.45
N THR A 55 22.18 15.05 -2.23
CA THR A 55 22.58 13.86 -1.47
C THR A 55 21.50 13.39 -0.51
N ARG A 56 20.38 14.10 -0.46
CA ARG A 56 19.24 13.73 0.38
C ARG A 56 18.49 12.57 -0.24
N PHE A 57 17.95 11.71 0.62
CA PHE A 57 17.03 10.66 0.19
C PHE A 57 15.65 11.26 -0.16
N GLU A 58 15.59 11.99 -1.28
CA GLU A 58 14.36 12.64 -1.74
C GLU A 58 14.24 12.54 -3.26
N ALA A 59 13.03 12.32 -3.74
CA ALA A 59 12.68 12.36 -5.17
C ALA A 59 11.21 12.77 -5.32
N ASP A 60 10.90 13.56 -6.35
CA ASP A 60 9.53 14.01 -6.67
C ASP A 60 8.76 14.64 -5.50
N GLY A 61 9.48 15.34 -4.61
CA GLY A 61 8.90 15.99 -3.43
C GLY A 61 8.58 15.03 -2.27
N ILE A 62 9.05 13.79 -2.33
CA ILE A 62 8.93 12.79 -1.27
C ILE A 62 10.29 12.60 -0.62
N THR A 63 10.35 12.72 0.71
CA THR A 63 11.55 12.41 1.50
C THR A 63 11.46 10.94 1.95
N PHE A 64 12.49 10.17 1.66
CA PHE A 64 12.59 8.76 2.03
C PHE A 64 13.44 8.61 3.30
N GLU A 65 13.11 7.62 4.12
CA GLU A 65 13.98 7.23 5.23
C GLU A 65 15.25 6.56 4.69
N GLU A 66 16.40 6.90 5.27
CA GLU A 66 17.66 6.26 4.94
C GLU A 66 17.59 4.77 5.33
N PRO A 67 17.94 3.85 4.40
CA PRO A 67 17.85 2.43 4.67
C PRO A 67 18.75 2.00 5.83
N SER A 68 18.18 1.27 6.78
CA SER A 68 18.90 0.65 7.89
C SER A 68 18.46 -0.80 8.05
N ASP A 69 19.27 -1.63 8.69
CA ASP A 69 18.94 -3.04 8.94
C ASP A 69 17.58 -3.20 9.65
N ASN A 70 17.27 -2.27 10.55
CA ASN A 70 16.02 -2.27 11.30
C ASN A 70 14.77 -1.99 10.43
N MET A 71 14.94 -1.33 9.29
CA MET A 71 13.84 -1.08 8.33
C MET A 71 13.33 -2.39 7.72
N PHE A 72 14.16 -3.42 7.62
CA PHE A 72 13.81 -4.71 7.03
C PHE A 72 13.41 -5.76 8.08
N ALA A 73 13.34 -5.37 9.36
CA ALA A 73 12.99 -6.24 10.47
C ALA A 73 11.55 -5.98 10.94
N PHE A 74 10.65 -6.95 10.75
CA PHE A 74 9.24 -6.82 11.15
C PHE A 74 9.04 -6.79 12.69
N ASN A 75 10.05 -7.15 13.47
CA ASN A 75 10.06 -7.07 14.95
C ASN A 75 10.70 -5.77 15.47
N SER A 76 11.09 -4.86 14.57
CA SER A 76 11.57 -3.52 14.89
C SER A 76 10.47 -2.49 14.64
N PRO A 77 10.28 -1.50 15.51
CA PRO A 77 9.33 -0.40 15.26
C PRO A 77 9.63 0.39 13.98
N LEU A 78 10.90 0.39 13.52
CA LEU A 78 11.32 1.05 12.29
C LEU A 78 10.90 0.30 11.03
N GLY A 79 10.77 -1.04 11.09
CA GLY A 79 10.43 -1.88 9.95
C GLY A 79 9.02 -2.45 9.99
N ALA A 80 8.44 -2.58 11.18
CA ALA A 80 7.11 -3.16 11.34
C ALA A 80 6.01 -2.34 10.65
N CYS A 81 5.08 -3.00 10.00
CA CYS A 81 3.87 -2.36 9.52
C CYS A 81 3.10 -1.71 10.68
N PRO A 82 2.78 -0.41 10.63
CA PRO A 82 2.16 0.29 11.75
C PRO A 82 0.74 -0.21 12.08
N THR A 83 0.03 -0.75 11.09
CA THR A 83 -1.36 -1.22 11.25
C THR A 83 -1.45 -2.56 11.98
N CYS A 84 -0.52 -3.48 11.73
CA CYS A 84 -0.50 -4.78 12.37
C CYS A 84 0.71 -5.00 13.30
N GLU A 85 1.52 -3.98 13.54
CA GLU A 85 2.68 -4.02 14.42
C GLU A 85 3.63 -5.21 14.13
N GLY A 86 3.77 -5.56 12.84
CA GLY A 86 4.62 -6.68 12.41
C GLY A 86 3.95 -8.06 12.50
N PHE A 87 2.69 -8.18 12.91
CA PHE A 87 1.99 -9.47 12.97
C PHE A 87 1.53 -10.00 11.60
N GLY A 88 1.43 -9.14 10.58
CA GLY A 88 0.94 -9.49 9.24
C GLY A 88 -0.57 -9.72 9.16
N SER A 89 -1.27 -9.65 10.29
CA SER A 89 -2.70 -9.90 10.42
C SER A 89 -3.31 -9.02 11.51
N ILE A 90 -4.60 -8.74 11.36
CA ILE A 90 -5.40 -7.95 12.31
C ILE A 90 -6.68 -8.72 12.68
N ILE A 91 -7.38 -8.27 13.72
CA ILE A 91 -8.74 -8.74 14.02
C ILE A 91 -9.70 -7.96 13.11
N GLY A 92 -10.21 -8.61 12.11
CA GLY A 92 -11.14 -8.05 11.12
C GLY A 92 -12.38 -8.91 10.92
N ILE A 93 -13.14 -8.62 9.86
CA ILE A 93 -14.23 -9.48 9.40
C ILE A 93 -13.62 -10.62 8.59
N ASP A 94 -13.83 -11.85 9.04
CA ASP A 94 -13.27 -13.03 8.41
C ASP A 94 -14.20 -13.55 7.30
N GLU A 95 -13.69 -13.58 6.07
CA GLU A 95 -14.44 -14.08 4.91
C GLU A 95 -14.97 -15.50 5.13
N LYS A 96 -14.19 -16.38 5.76
CA LYS A 96 -14.60 -17.77 6.05
C LYS A 96 -15.75 -17.86 7.03
N LEU A 97 -15.92 -16.87 7.90
CA LEU A 97 -17.04 -16.79 8.81
C LEU A 97 -18.28 -16.19 8.14
N VAL A 98 -18.09 -15.26 7.21
CA VAL A 98 -19.17 -14.64 6.43
C VAL A 98 -19.70 -15.59 5.36
N ILE A 99 -18.81 -16.33 4.69
CA ILE A 99 -19.13 -17.28 3.62
C ILE A 99 -18.48 -18.64 3.95
N PRO A 100 -19.05 -19.37 4.93
CA PRO A 100 -18.46 -20.64 5.40
C PRO A 100 -18.59 -21.78 4.38
N ASN A 101 -19.55 -21.70 3.47
CA ASN A 101 -19.74 -22.67 2.41
C ASN A 101 -19.72 -21.99 1.04
N THR A 102 -18.57 -22.07 0.40
CA THR A 102 -18.33 -21.46 -0.91
C THR A 102 -19.04 -22.18 -2.06
N SER A 103 -19.58 -23.39 -1.84
CA SER A 103 -20.37 -24.12 -2.84
C SER A 103 -21.80 -23.58 -2.99
N LEU A 104 -22.25 -22.76 -2.06
CA LEU A 104 -23.55 -22.10 -2.16
C LEU A 104 -23.43 -20.85 -3.05
N SER A 105 -24.52 -20.60 -3.78
CA SER A 105 -24.68 -19.35 -4.53
C SER A 105 -25.17 -18.21 -3.62
N LEU A 106 -25.17 -16.99 -4.16
CA LEU A 106 -25.77 -15.85 -3.45
C LEU A 106 -27.27 -16.08 -3.20
N TYR A 107 -27.97 -16.65 -4.18
CA TYR A 107 -29.39 -17.01 -4.08
C TYR A 107 -29.64 -18.05 -2.99
N ASP A 108 -28.77 -19.05 -2.85
CA ASP A 108 -28.85 -20.09 -1.81
C ASP A 108 -28.40 -19.58 -0.43
N GLY A 109 -28.00 -18.31 -0.33
CA GLY A 109 -27.62 -17.66 0.92
C GLY A 109 -26.20 -18.00 1.37
N CYS A 110 -25.20 -17.96 0.48
CA CYS A 110 -23.79 -18.13 0.84
C CYS A 110 -23.34 -17.08 1.87
N VAL A 111 -23.89 -15.85 1.82
CA VAL A 111 -23.61 -14.77 2.77
C VAL A 111 -24.46 -14.93 4.01
N VAL A 112 -23.91 -15.57 5.04
CA VAL A 112 -24.69 -15.94 6.23
C VAL A 112 -25.12 -14.77 7.11
N CYS A 113 -24.41 -13.66 7.06
CA CYS A 113 -24.78 -12.46 7.81
C CYS A 113 -26.02 -11.74 7.24
N TRP A 114 -26.41 -12.03 5.99
CA TRP A 114 -27.63 -11.53 5.35
C TRP A 114 -28.84 -12.46 5.49
N ARG A 115 -28.70 -13.57 6.23
CA ARG A 115 -29.81 -14.51 6.49
C ARG A 115 -30.80 -13.95 7.52
N GLY A 116 -32.05 -14.40 7.41
CA GLY A 116 -33.15 -14.02 8.29
C GLY A 116 -33.94 -12.81 7.79
N GLU A 117 -35.10 -12.59 8.41
CA GLU A 117 -36.09 -11.63 7.94
C GLU A 117 -35.56 -10.19 7.85
N LYS A 118 -34.90 -9.71 8.91
CA LYS A 118 -34.38 -8.34 8.97
C LYS A 118 -33.15 -8.13 8.09
N MET A 119 -32.21 -9.08 8.09
CA MET A 119 -30.95 -8.91 7.35
C MET A 119 -31.10 -9.37 5.90
N GLY A 120 -32.09 -10.19 5.56
CA GLY A 120 -32.41 -10.59 4.19
C GLY A 120 -32.78 -9.43 3.26
N MET A 121 -33.11 -8.26 3.82
CA MET A 121 -33.30 -7.05 3.02
C MET A 121 -32.01 -6.64 2.27
N TRP A 122 -30.84 -6.85 2.85
CA TRP A 122 -29.56 -6.59 2.21
C TRP A 122 -29.36 -7.45 0.96
N LEU A 123 -29.68 -8.75 1.07
CA LEU A 123 -29.61 -9.67 -0.07
C LEU A 123 -30.56 -9.24 -1.20
N LYS A 124 -31.82 -8.93 -0.85
CA LYS A 124 -32.81 -8.51 -1.84
C LYS A 124 -32.39 -7.23 -2.56
N GLU A 125 -31.91 -6.26 -1.80
CA GLU A 125 -31.48 -4.98 -2.35
C GLU A 125 -30.21 -5.12 -3.18
N PHE A 126 -29.24 -5.94 -2.76
CA PHE A 126 -28.07 -6.24 -3.58
C PHE A 126 -28.47 -6.88 -4.91
N ILE A 127 -29.31 -7.91 -4.90
CA ILE A 127 -29.77 -8.56 -6.13
C ILE A 127 -30.44 -7.55 -7.07
N ARG A 128 -31.32 -6.70 -6.56
CA ARG A 128 -32.02 -5.66 -7.34
C ARG A 128 -31.03 -4.68 -8.01
N ARG A 129 -30.01 -4.24 -7.28
CA ARG A 129 -28.99 -3.30 -7.79
C ARG A 129 -27.98 -3.96 -8.71
N ALA A 130 -27.71 -5.24 -8.53
CA ALA A 130 -26.75 -6.00 -9.31
C ALA A 130 -27.33 -6.49 -10.66
N GLU A 131 -28.64 -6.44 -10.86
CA GLU A 131 -29.33 -6.86 -12.10
C GLU A 131 -28.78 -6.18 -13.36
N PRO A 132 -28.59 -4.84 -13.41
CA PRO A 132 -28.04 -4.18 -14.60
C PRO A 132 -26.61 -4.60 -14.96
N PHE A 133 -25.89 -5.17 -14.00
CA PHE A 133 -24.51 -5.65 -14.17
C PHE A 133 -24.44 -7.14 -14.49
N HIS A 134 -25.60 -7.81 -14.65
CA HIS A 134 -25.71 -9.26 -14.90
C HIS A 134 -24.93 -10.10 -13.86
N PHE A 135 -25.00 -9.73 -12.57
CA PHE A 135 -24.34 -10.47 -11.51
C PHE A 135 -24.92 -11.89 -11.43
N PRO A 136 -24.06 -12.94 -11.41
CA PRO A 136 -24.50 -14.33 -11.51
C PRO A 136 -24.97 -14.88 -10.13
N ILE A 137 -26.19 -14.50 -9.71
CA ILE A 137 -26.75 -14.82 -8.37
C ILE A 137 -26.89 -16.31 -8.07
N PHE A 138 -26.97 -17.17 -9.10
CA PHE A 138 -27.11 -18.63 -8.96
C PHE A 138 -25.76 -19.37 -9.04
N LYS A 139 -24.68 -18.68 -9.33
CA LYS A 139 -23.35 -19.26 -9.45
C LYS A 139 -22.73 -19.47 -8.07
N PRO A 140 -22.12 -20.65 -7.80
CA PRO A 140 -21.42 -20.89 -6.54
C PRO A 140 -20.34 -19.84 -6.26
N TYR A 141 -20.15 -19.46 -4.99
CA TYR A 141 -19.21 -18.40 -4.63
C TYR A 141 -17.77 -18.69 -5.09
N TYR A 142 -17.31 -19.94 -5.03
CA TYR A 142 -15.96 -20.32 -5.46
C TYR A 142 -15.72 -20.11 -6.96
N GLU A 143 -16.79 -20.12 -7.79
CA GLU A 143 -16.72 -19.90 -9.24
C GLU A 143 -16.81 -18.41 -9.62
N LEU A 144 -17.15 -17.53 -8.69
CA LEU A 144 -17.21 -16.09 -8.96
C LEU A 144 -15.82 -15.58 -9.31
N THR A 145 -15.74 -14.73 -10.32
CA THR A 145 -14.54 -13.99 -10.67
C THR A 145 -14.14 -13.03 -9.53
N GLN A 146 -12.87 -12.64 -9.46
CA GLN A 146 -12.42 -11.68 -8.46
C GLN A 146 -13.23 -10.38 -8.51
N LYS A 147 -13.54 -9.89 -9.70
CA LYS A 147 -14.36 -8.70 -9.91
C LYS A 147 -15.78 -8.84 -9.33
N GLU A 148 -16.41 -10.01 -9.51
CA GLU A 148 -17.74 -10.28 -8.94
C GLU A 148 -17.68 -10.38 -7.41
N LYS A 149 -16.62 -10.98 -6.85
CA LYS A 149 -16.36 -10.99 -5.40
C LYS A 149 -16.14 -9.57 -4.87
N ASP A 150 -15.35 -8.76 -5.54
CA ASP A 150 -15.10 -7.37 -5.15
C ASP A 150 -16.41 -6.56 -5.14
N TRP A 151 -17.30 -6.78 -6.08
CA TRP A 151 -18.62 -6.13 -6.08
C TRP A 151 -19.46 -6.53 -4.86
N LEU A 152 -19.46 -7.81 -4.52
CA LEU A 152 -20.20 -8.32 -3.36
C LEU A 152 -19.63 -7.78 -2.04
N TRP A 153 -18.30 -7.68 -1.95
CA TRP A 153 -17.62 -7.21 -0.74
C TRP A 153 -17.60 -5.69 -0.61
N HIS A 154 -17.23 -4.96 -1.66
CA HIS A 154 -16.92 -3.54 -1.61
C HIS A 154 -17.98 -2.64 -2.27
N GLY A 155 -18.95 -3.22 -2.96
CA GLY A 155 -20.04 -2.51 -3.62
C GLY A 155 -19.94 -2.45 -5.13
N LEU A 156 -21.08 -2.18 -5.76
CA LEU A 156 -21.24 -2.14 -7.21
C LEU A 156 -20.61 -0.87 -7.82
N PRO A 157 -20.19 -0.90 -9.10
CA PRO A 157 -19.59 0.28 -9.76
C PRO A 157 -20.50 1.51 -9.76
N SER A 158 -21.83 1.31 -9.84
CA SER A 158 -22.84 2.38 -9.77
C SER A 158 -22.89 3.09 -8.42
N GLU A 159 -22.36 2.47 -7.37
CA GLU A 159 -22.43 2.97 -6.01
C GLU A 159 -21.20 3.79 -5.59
N LYS A 160 -20.18 3.92 -6.46
CA LYS A 160 -18.93 4.63 -6.13
C LYS A 160 -19.16 6.09 -5.70
N ASN A 161 -20.15 6.75 -6.28
CA ASN A 161 -20.48 8.15 -6.02
C ASN A 161 -21.61 8.32 -4.99
N LEU A 162 -22.18 7.22 -4.46
CA LEU A 162 -23.20 7.29 -3.42
C LEU A 162 -22.57 7.51 -2.05
N ASP A 163 -23.36 8.10 -1.14
CA ASP A 163 -22.99 8.10 0.27
C ASP A 163 -22.74 6.65 0.73
N PRO A 164 -21.71 6.40 1.54
CA PRO A 164 -21.46 5.06 2.09
C PRO A 164 -22.70 4.39 2.68
N HIS A 165 -23.56 5.13 3.40
CA HIS A 165 -24.80 4.58 3.99
C HIS A 165 -25.85 4.13 2.96
N GLU A 166 -25.73 4.58 1.72
CA GLU A 166 -26.63 4.21 0.63
C GLU A 166 -26.13 3.00 -0.17
N ARG A 167 -24.90 2.56 0.06
CA ARG A 167 -24.31 1.42 -0.66
C ARG A 167 -24.80 0.10 -0.08
N VAL A 168 -24.79 -0.95 -0.90
CA VAL A 168 -25.18 -2.30 -0.49
C VAL A 168 -24.07 -3.28 -0.79
N SER A 169 -23.29 -3.60 0.23
CA SER A 169 -22.18 -4.56 0.17
C SER A 169 -21.97 -5.22 1.52
N ILE A 170 -21.13 -6.23 1.59
CA ILE A 170 -20.76 -6.88 2.85
C ILE A 170 -20.04 -5.88 3.76
N ASP A 171 -19.13 -5.05 3.24
CA ASP A 171 -18.42 -4.05 4.02
C ASP A 171 -19.37 -3.02 4.63
N GLU A 172 -20.33 -2.50 3.83
CA GLU A 172 -21.30 -1.54 4.31
C GLU A 172 -22.25 -2.13 5.35
N PHE A 173 -22.63 -3.41 5.19
CA PHE A 173 -23.36 -4.14 6.21
C PHE A 173 -22.60 -4.16 7.54
N PHE A 174 -21.32 -4.52 7.53
CA PHE A 174 -20.52 -4.54 8.77
C PHE A 174 -20.20 -3.15 9.30
N ARG A 175 -20.15 -2.12 8.44
CA ARG A 175 -20.05 -0.73 8.88
C ARG A 175 -21.31 -0.33 9.66
N MET A 176 -22.49 -0.61 9.13
CA MET A 176 -23.77 -0.39 9.84
C MET A 176 -23.81 -1.16 11.16
N VAL A 177 -23.33 -2.42 11.19
CA VAL A 177 -23.27 -3.21 12.42
C VAL A 177 -22.34 -2.58 13.46
N LYS A 178 -21.17 -2.07 13.03
CA LYS A 178 -20.21 -1.37 13.89
C LYS A 178 -20.80 -0.08 14.48
N GLU A 179 -21.47 0.73 13.67
CA GLU A 179 -22.10 1.98 14.12
C GLU A 179 -23.21 1.73 15.17
N ASN A 180 -23.91 0.60 15.05
CA ASN A 180 -24.97 0.21 15.96
C ASN A 180 -24.52 -0.70 17.11
N GLN A 181 -23.20 -0.87 17.34
CA GLN A 181 -22.68 -1.77 18.37
C GLN A 181 -23.03 -1.38 19.82
N TYR A 182 -23.64 -0.20 20.05
CA TYR A 182 -24.23 0.15 21.34
C TYR A 182 -25.39 -0.79 21.71
N LYS A 183 -26.06 -1.45 20.77
CA LYS A 183 -27.07 -2.48 20.98
C LYS A 183 -26.41 -3.86 21.07
N ILE A 184 -26.79 -4.65 22.08
CA ILE A 184 -26.21 -5.96 22.36
C ILE A 184 -26.24 -6.90 21.15
N GLN A 185 -27.36 -6.93 20.40
CA GLN A 185 -27.51 -7.82 19.26
C GLN A 185 -26.44 -7.57 18.17
N TYR A 186 -26.06 -6.32 17.91
CA TYR A 186 -25.05 -6.00 16.91
C TYR A 186 -23.63 -6.31 17.41
N ARG A 187 -23.35 -6.17 18.73
CA ARG A 187 -22.10 -6.63 19.32
C ARG A 187 -21.91 -8.14 19.19
N VAL A 188 -22.97 -8.91 19.51
CA VAL A 188 -22.97 -10.37 19.36
C VAL A 188 -22.81 -10.75 17.90
N MET A 189 -23.50 -10.07 16.98
CA MET A 189 -23.35 -10.30 15.55
C MET A 189 -21.91 -10.04 15.12
N LEU A 190 -21.34 -8.90 15.45
CA LEU A 190 -19.98 -8.53 15.08
C LEU A 190 -18.95 -9.54 15.60
N SER A 191 -19.09 -10.02 16.84
CA SER A 191 -18.17 -10.99 17.42
C SER A 191 -18.19 -12.36 16.73
N ARG A 192 -19.31 -12.75 16.10
CA ARG A 192 -19.43 -14.01 15.35
C ARG A 192 -18.64 -14.00 14.04
N PHE A 193 -18.43 -12.83 13.46
CA PHE A 193 -17.79 -12.67 12.16
C PHE A 193 -16.37 -12.10 12.26
N ARG A 194 -15.90 -11.81 13.49
CA ARG A 194 -14.52 -11.38 13.73
C ARG A 194 -13.59 -12.58 13.78
N GLY A 195 -12.50 -12.46 13.03
CA GLY A 195 -11.43 -13.44 12.98
C GLY A 195 -10.10 -12.78 12.69
N LYS A 196 -9.06 -13.61 12.61
CA LYS A 196 -7.73 -13.17 12.21
C LYS A 196 -7.71 -13.05 10.69
N THR A 197 -7.58 -11.83 10.19
CA THR A 197 -7.54 -11.51 8.75
C THR A 197 -6.17 -10.97 8.36
N ILE A 198 -5.82 -11.10 7.09
CA ILE A 198 -4.60 -10.50 6.54
C ILE A 198 -4.67 -8.99 6.73
N CYS A 199 -3.57 -8.38 7.15
CA CYS A 199 -3.47 -6.93 7.30
C CYS A 199 -3.71 -6.25 5.94
N PRO A 200 -4.64 -5.27 5.84
CA PRO A 200 -4.95 -4.61 4.57
C PRO A 200 -3.83 -3.73 4.03
N ASP A 201 -2.92 -3.27 4.90
CA ASP A 201 -1.85 -2.36 4.49
C ASP A 201 -0.60 -3.11 4.01
N CYS A 202 -0.14 -4.08 4.77
CA CYS A 202 1.06 -4.85 4.41
C CYS A 202 0.75 -6.16 3.66
N HIS A 203 -0.51 -6.53 3.50
CA HIS A 203 -0.94 -7.77 2.83
C HIS A 203 -0.23 -9.04 3.34
N GLY A 204 0.09 -9.07 4.65
CA GLY A 204 0.78 -10.20 5.28
C GLY A 204 2.30 -10.11 5.29
N THR A 205 2.92 -9.15 4.60
CA THR A 205 4.38 -9.01 4.54
C THR A 205 5.01 -8.55 5.84
N ARG A 206 4.23 -8.01 6.78
CA ARG A 206 4.60 -7.52 8.12
C ARG A 206 5.43 -6.24 8.13
N LEU A 207 5.96 -5.82 7.00
CA LEU A 207 6.83 -4.66 6.86
C LEU A 207 6.04 -3.43 6.41
N LYS A 208 6.55 -2.25 6.75
CA LYS A 208 6.05 -1.00 6.21
C LYS A 208 6.41 -0.84 4.73
N LYS A 209 5.69 0.04 4.02
CA LYS A 209 5.83 0.23 2.56
C LYS A 209 7.22 0.68 2.15
N GLU A 210 7.87 1.49 2.98
CA GLU A 210 9.20 2.07 2.75
C GLU A 210 10.26 1.00 2.58
N ALA A 211 10.15 -0.14 3.27
CA ALA A 211 11.05 -1.27 3.10
C ALA A 211 11.04 -1.85 1.67
N ASN A 212 9.95 -1.67 0.92
CA ASN A 212 9.83 -2.15 -0.46
C ASN A 212 10.40 -1.18 -1.51
N TYR A 213 10.75 0.04 -1.12
CA TYR A 213 11.39 1.00 -2.02
C TYR A 213 12.85 0.61 -2.27
N VAL A 214 13.49 -0.05 -1.30
CA VAL A 214 14.85 -0.57 -1.44
C VAL A 214 14.81 -1.88 -2.24
N LYS A 215 15.55 -1.92 -3.34
CA LYS A 215 15.61 -3.08 -4.23
C LYS A 215 17.05 -3.53 -4.45
N ILE A 216 17.24 -4.84 -4.45
CA ILE A 216 18.50 -5.50 -4.77
C ILE A 216 18.25 -6.36 -6.01
N GLY A 217 19.00 -6.19 -7.08
CA GLY A 217 18.76 -6.90 -8.34
C GLY A 217 17.32 -6.75 -8.85
N GLY A 218 16.72 -5.55 -8.66
CA GLY A 218 15.36 -5.22 -9.06
C GLY A 218 14.24 -5.75 -8.17
N LYS A 219 14.54 -6.48 -7.08
CA LYS A 219 13.56 -7.09 -6.17
C LYS A 219 13.59 -6.47 -4.78
N SER A 220 12.40 -6.27 -4.19
CA SER A 220 12.24 -5.85 -2.81
C SER A 220 12.38 -7.02 -1.83
N ILE A 221 12.58 -6.72 -0.55
CA ILE A 221 12.69 -7.75 0.51
C ILE A 221 11.44 -8.65 0.56
N THR A 222 10.25 -8.09 0.37
CA THR A 222 8.99 -8.85 0.42
C THR A 222 8.87 -9.80 -0.77
N GLU A 223 9.27 -9.37 -1.98
CA GLU A 223 9.33 -10.24 -3.16
C GLU A 223 10.33 -11.38 -3.00
N LEU A 224 11.47 -11.13 -2.32
CA LEU A 224 12.46 -12.16 -2.06
C LEU A 224 11.97 -13.18 -1.03
N VAL A 225 11.30 -12.74 0.03
CA VAL A 225 10.76 -13.62 1.08
C VAL A 225 9.64 -14.52 0.56
N ASP A 226 8.87 -14.06 -0.43
CA ASP A 226 7.80 -14.86 -1.07
C ASP A 226 8.34 -15.93 -2.05
N MET A 227 9.63 -15.89 -2.39
CA MET A 227 10.21 -16.89 -3.27
C MET A 227 10.35 -18.25 -2.58
N SER A 228 10.25 -19.32 -3.38
CA SER A 228 10.70 -20.64 -2.93
C SER A 228 12.21 -20.62 -2.67
N VAL A 229 12.68 -21.44 -1.72
CA VAL A 229 14.11 -21.52 -1.36
C VAL A 229 14.98 -21.82 -2.59
N ALA A 230 14.50 -22.67 -3.52
CA ALA A 230 15.22 -22.99 -4.76
C ALA A 230 15.38 -21.75 -5.66
N ASN A 231 14.29 -20.99 -5.86
CA ASN A 231 14.30 -19.79 -6.69
C ASN A 231 15.17 -18.67 -6.04
N LEU A 232 15.10 -18.54 -4.71
CA LEU A 232 15.91 -17.58 -3.98
C LEU A 232 17.41 -17.92 -4.10
N SER A 233 17.78 -19.20 -3.96
CA SER A 233 19.16 -19.66 -4.15
C SER A 233 19.67 -19.36 -5.56
N THR A 234 18.86 -19.66 -6.58
CA THR A 234 19.20 -19.35 -7.99
C THR A 234 19.38 -17.85 -8.19
N TRP A 235 18.50 -17.06 -7.62
CA TRP A 235 18.56 -15.59 -7.73
C TRP A 235 19.83 -15.03 -7.11
N PHE A 236 20.23 -15.49 -5.90
CA PHE A 236 21.49 -15.07 -5.28
C PHE A 236 22.73 -15.48 -6.08
N THR A 237 22.67 -16.65 -6.73
CA THR A 237 23.79 -17.12 -7.58
C THR A 237 23.98 -16.28 -8.84
N GLN A 238 22.88 -15.68 -9.33
CA GLN A 238 22.88 -14.88 -10.56
C GLN A 238 22.99 -13.37 -10.27
N LEU A 239 23.01 -12.97 -9.01
CA LEU A 239 23.07 -11.56 -8.60
C LEU A 239 24.48 -11.02 -8.88
N GLU A 240 24.56 -10.06 -9.81
CA GLU A 240 25.73 -9.22 -10.03
C GLU A 240 25.58 -7.95 -9.17
N LEU A 241 26.54 -7.70 -8.26
CA LEU A 241 26.59 -6.53 -7.37
C LEU A 241 27.54 -5.48 -7.94
#